data_8e2aeef7dbaa4f17812aff742cea678c
#
_entry.id   8e2aeef7dbaa4f17812aff742cea678c
#
_cell.length_a   1.000
_cell.length_b   1.000
_cell.length_c   1.000
_cell.angle_alpha   90.00
_cell.angle_beta   90.00
_cell.angle_gamma   90.00
#
_symmetry.space_group_name_H-M   'P 1'
#
loop_
_entity.id
_entity.type
_entity.pdbx_description
1 polymer ?
#
loop_
_entity_poly.entity_id
_entity_poly.type
_entity_poly.pdbx_seq_one_letter_code
_entity_poly.pdbx_strand_id
1 'polypeptide(L)'
;MNKKRSIVSNHAPQAIGPYSQAIATSSRVYISGQIPLNPESLELAGPDIDVQITQVMKNLNAICRKAGGSLNSVVKFTVFMTNIEDFNTVNRIMQNFLEEPYPARSLVQVLALPKQADIEIDAIMEL
;
A
#
# COMPACT_ATOMS: atom_id res chain seq x y z
N MET A 1 0.43 -28.42 7.08
CA MET A 1 -0.51 -27.68 6.23
C MET A 1 -0.38 -26.20 6.51
N ASN A 2 -0.17 -25.41 5.47
CA ASN A 2 -0.04 -23.97 5.58
C ASN A 2 -1.42 -23.34 5.75
N LYS A 3 -1.58 -22.60 6.82
CA LYS A 3 -2.81 -21.84 7.04
C LYS A 3 -2.52 -20.37 6.81
N LYS A 4 -3.49 -19.68 6.24
CA LYS A 4 -3.41 -18.24 6.16
C LYS A 4 -3.61 -17.64 7.55
N ARG A 5 -2.88 -16.57 7.85
CA ARG A 5 -3.07 -15.80 9.07
C ARG A 5 -3.15 -14.32 8.74
N SER A 6 -3.99 -13.61 9.45
CA SER A 6 -4.15 -12.17 9.25
C SER A 6 -3.01 -11.40 9.92
N ILE A 7 -2.61 -10.31 9.29
CA ILE A 7 -1.67 -9.34 9.83
C ILE A 7 -2.48 -8.10 10.18
N VAL A 8 -2.32 -7.60 11.40
CA VAL A 8 -2.99 -6.40 11.86
C VAL A 8 -1.96 -5.46 12.46
N SER A 9 -1.83 -4.28 11.87
CA SER A 9 -0.95 -3.21 12.38
C SER A 9 -1.81 -2.05 12.88
N ASN A 10 -1.53 -1.56 14.08
CA ASN A 10 -2.18 -0.37 14.61
C ASN A 10 -1.62 0.92 14.00
N HIS A 11 -0.53 0.82 13.24
CA HIS A 11 0.09 1.95 12.55
C HIS A 11 -0.35 2.08 11.08
N ALA A 12 -1.34 1.27 10.69
CA ALA A 12 -2.01 1.37 9.39
C ALA A 12 -3.52 1.46 9.64
N PRO A 13 -4.29 1.99 8.69
CA PRO A 13 -5.75 2.08 8.86
C PRO A 13 -6.37 0.71 9.09
N GLN A 14 -7.28 0.62 10.06
CA GLN A 14 -8.00 -0.63 10.32
C GLN A 14 -8.88 -1.00 9.12
N ALA A 15 -9.09 -2.29 8.94
CA ALA A 15 -9.98 -2.78 7.90
C ALA A 15 -11.43 -2.34 8.21
N ILE A 16 -12.10 -1.79 7.20
CA ILE A 16 -13.46 -1.28 7.33
C ILE A 16 -14.47 -2.12 6.56
N GLY A 17 -14.19 -3.40 6.40
CA GLY A 17 -15.05 -4.33 5.67
C GLY A 17 -14.61 -5.76 5.91
N PRO A 18 -15.17 -6.72 5.16
CA PRO A 18 -14.84 -8.14 5.32
C PRO A 18 -13.51 -8.47 4.62
N TYR A 19 -12.41 -7.85 5.07
CA TYR A 19 -11.07 -8.11 4.56
C TYR A 19 -10.04 -7.87 5.65
N SER A 20 -8.86 -8.42 5.47
CA SER A 20 -7.72 -8.20 6.36
C SER A 20 -6.80 -7.13 5.76
N GLN A 21 -6.05 -6.43 6.59
CA GLN A 21 -4.99 -5.54 6.09
C GLN A 21 -4.00 -6.33 5.24
N ALA A 22 -3.64 -7.52 5.70
CA ALA A 22 -2.77 -8.42 4.95
C ALA A 22 -3.00 -9.87 5.40
N ILE A 23 -2.67 -10.79 4.51
CA ILE A 23 -2.72 -12.23 4.77
C ILE A 23 -1.33 -12.80 4.52
N ALA A 24 -0.81 -13.50 5.51
CA ALA A 24 0.45 -14.23 5.40
C ALA A 24 0.18 -15.71 5.16
N THR A 25 0.97 -16.30 4.29
CA THR A 25 1.08 -17.74 4.08
C THR A 25 2.45 -18.18 4.61
N SER A 26 3.04 -19.27 4.11
CA SER A 26 4.33 -19.76 4.63
C SER A 26 5.47 -18.76 4.41
N SER A 27 5.52 -18.11 3.24
CA SER A 27 6.62 -17.19 2.91
C SER A 27 6.16 -15.89 2.27
N ARG A 28 4.87 -15.76 1.94
CA ARG A 28 4.33 -14.60 1.25
C ARG A 28 3.33 -13.86 2.09
N VAL A 29 3.28 -12.55 1.86
CA VAL A 29 2.29 -11.69 2.47
C VAL A 29 1.59 -10.92 1.36
N TYR A 30 0.27 -11.03 1.34
CA TYR A 30 -0.58 -10.33 0.37
C TYR A 30 -1.22 -9.16 1.11
N ILE A 31 -0.91 -7.94 0.67
CA ILE A 31 -1.33 -6.72 1.35
C ILE A 31 -2.47 -6.10 0.57
N SER A 32 -3.58 -5.86 1.26
CA SER A 32 -4.76 -5.22 0.69
C SER A 32 -4.44 -3.80 0.21
N GLY A 33 -5.15 -3.35 -0.80
CA GLY A 33 -5.01 -2.01 -1.33
C GLY A 33 -5.14 -0.96 -0.24
N GLN A 34 -4.13 -0.10 -0.13
CA GLN A 34 -4.11 0.98 0.83
C GLN A 34 -4.45 2.28 0.12
N ILE A 35 -5.48 2.96 0.60
CA ILE A 35 -5.79 4.34 0.23
C ILE A 35 -5.15 5.26 1.27
N PRO A 36 -4.98 6.55 0.98
CA PRO A 36 -4.18 7.42 1.85
C PRO A 36 -4.92 7.91 3.10
N LEU A 37 -5.40 6.97 3.91
CA LEU A 37 -6.06 7.32 5.17
C LEU A 37 -5.04 7.46 6.28
N ASN A 38 -5.25 8.46 7.14
CA ASN A 38 -4.53 8.57 8.38
C ASN A 38 -4.95 7.41 9.28
N PRO A 39 -4.01 6.64 9.87
CA PRO A 39 -4.36 5.47 10.68
C PRO A 39 -5.21 5.77 11.91
N GLU A 40 -5.08 6.95 12.50
CA GLU A 40 -5.78 7.33 13.71
C GLU A 40 -7.16 7.92 13.41
N SER A 41 -7.20 8.94 12.54
CA SER A 41 -8.45 9.65 12.23
C SER A 41 -9.31 8.94 11.20
N LEU A 42 -8.71 8.07 10.38
CA LEU A 42 -9.33 7.43 9.21
C LEU A 42 -9.80 8.45 8.17
N GLU A 43 -9.25 9.66 8.22
CA GLU A 43 -9.51 10.69 7.23
C GLU A 43 -8.49 10.65 6.12
N LEU A 44 -8.92 11.03 4.92
CA LEU A 44 -8.06 11.07 3.75
C LEU A 44 -6.98 12.15 3.92
N ALA A 45 -5.72 11.77 3.69
CA ALA A 45 -4.62 12.73 3.58
C ALA A 45 -4.74 13.47 2.25
N GLY A 46 -4.20 14.65 2.20
CA GLY A 46 -4.24 15.44 0.98
C GLY A 46 -4.85 16.81 1.23
N PRO A 47 -5.27 17.53 0.17
CA PRO A 47 -5.67 17.00 -1.16
C PRO A 47 -4.54 16.68 -2.13
N ASP A 48 -3.30 17.11 -1.86
CA ASP A 48 -2.22 16.96 -2.81
C ASP A 48 -1.82 15.50 -3.03
N ILE A 49 -1.54 15.15 -4.27
CA ILE A 49 -1.20 13.77 -4.64
C ILE A 49 0.10 13.31 -3.93
N ASP A 50 1.09 14.20 -3.78
CA ASP A 50 2.34 13.87 -3.06
C ASP A 50 2.04 13.41 -1.63
N VAL A 51 1.16 14.12 -0.94
CA VAL A 51 0.77 13.81 0.44
C VAL A 51 0.04 12.47 0.48
N GLN A 52 -0.81 12.21 -0.49
CA GLN A 52 -1.55 10.95 -0.59
C GLN A 52 -0.60 9.76 -0.83
N ILE A 53 0.30 9.87 -1.78
CA ILE A 53 1.25 8.81 -2.08
C ILE A 53 2.12 8.51 -0.85
N THR A 54 2.62 9.55 -0.20
CA THR A 54 3.45 9.42 1.01
C THR A 54 2.69 8.66 2.10
N GLN A 55 1.43 9.00 2.33
CA GLN A 55 0.62 8.32 3.34
C GLN A 55 0.39 6.85 3.00
N VAL A 56 0.10 6.55 1.73
CA VAL A 56 -0.05 5.16 1.28
C VAL A 56 1.22 4.36 1.54
N MET A 57 2.39 4.91 1.19
CA MET A 57 3.66 4.21 1.39
C MET A 57 3.95 3.99 2.88
N LYS A 58 3.61 4.94 3.73
CA LYS A 58 3.74 4.78 5.19
C LYS A 58 2.82 3.67 5.71
N ASN A 59 1.58 3.63 5.22
CA ASN A 59 0.63 2.60 5.63
C ASN A 59 1.09 1.21 5.20
N LEU A 60 1.57 1.08 3.96
CA LEU A 60 2.14 -0.18 3.47
C LEU A 60 3.35 -0.61 4.29
N ASN A 61 4.24 0.32 4.61
CA ASN A 61 5.44 0.00 5.40
C ASN A 61 5.06 -0.49 6.80
N ALA A 62 4.07 0.11 7.43
CA ALA A 62 3.59 -0.32 8.75
C ALA A 62 3.11 -1.77 8.71
N ILE A 63 2.38 -2.15 7.67
CA ILE A 63 1.90 -3.52 7.49
C ILE A 63 3.08 -4.47 7.22
N CYS A 64 4.02 -4.07 6.36
CA CYS A 64 5.22 -4.87 6.07
C CYS A 64 6.01 -5.14 7.35
N ARG A 65 6.20 -4.11 8.19
CA ARG A 65 6.92 -4.24 9.47
C ARG A 65 6.21 -5.20 10.41
N LYS A 66 4.89 -5.11 10.50
CA LYS A 66 4.12 -6.02 11.35
C LYS A 66 4.23 -7.46 10.86
N ALA A 67 4.35 -7.66 9.57
CA ALA A 67 4.52 -8.99 8.98
C ALA A 67 5.93 -9.55 9.13
N GLY A 68 6.90 -8.75 9.59
CA GLY A 68 8.28 -9.21 9.81
C GLY A 68 9.28 -8.77 8.77
N GLY A 69 8.92 -7.86 7.89
CA GLY A 69 9.80 -7.31 6.85
C GLY A 69 9.75 -5.81 6.79
N SER A 70 9.89 -5.29 5.58
CA SER A 70 9.83 -3.85 5.29
C SER A 70 9.38 -3.66 3.85
N LEU A 71 9.30 -2.40 3.41
CA LEU A 71 9.03 -2.13 1.98
C LEU A 71 10.06 -2.80 1.07
N ASN A 72 11.28 -3.02 1.54
CA ASN A 72 12.31 -3.72 0.76
C ASN A 72 12.02 -5.22 0.56
N SER A 73 11.08 -5.75 1.31
CA SER A 73 10.62 -7.14 1.15
C SER A 73 9.54 -7.28 0.07
N VAL A 74 9.01 -6.17 -0.41
CA VAL A 74 7.95 -6.18 -1.44
C VAL A 74 8.54 -6.59 -2.77
N VAL A 75 7.85 -7.51 -3.45
CA VAL A 75 8.25 -8.01 -4.77
C VAL A 75 7.34 -7.50 -5.88
N LYS A 76 6.13 -7.06 -5.55
CA LYS A 76 5.17 -6.55 -6.53
C LYS A 76 4.29 -5.47 -5.92
N PHE A 77 4.15 -4.36 -6.63
CA PHE A 77 3.12 -3.35 -6.36
C PHE A 77 2.12 -3.31 -7.51
N THR A 78 0.86 -3.07 -7.19
CA THR A 78 -0.13 -2.63 -8.16
C THR A 78 -0.64 -1.26 -7.72
N VAL A 79 -0.51 -0.27 -8.61
CA VAL A 79 -0.84 1.12 -8.34
C VAL A 79 -2.07 1.49 -9.16
N PHE A 80 -3.11 1.94 -8.47
CA PHE A 80 -4.35 2.45 -9.08
C PHE A 80 -4.41 3.94 -8.81
N MET A 81 -4.63 4.73 -9.86
CA MET A 81 -4.71 6.18 -9.71
C MET A 81 -5.81 6.76 -10.59
N THR A 82 -6.37 7.87 -10.17
CA THR A 82 -7.47 8.50 -10.90
C THR A 82 -7.00 9.44 -12.00
N ASN A 83 -5.72 9.82 -11.99
CA ASN A 83 -5.14 10.67 -13.02
C ASN A 83 -3.74 10.17 -13.39
N ILE A 84 -3.62 9.55 -14.58
CA ILE A 84 -2.36 8.96 -15.04
C ILE A 84 -1.27 10.02 -15.26
N GLU A 85 -1.63 11.29 -15.37
CA GLU A 85 -0.66 12.38 -15.53
C GLU A 85 0.19 12.58 -14.28
N ASP A 86 -0.23 12.07 -13.13
CA ASP A 86 0.56 12.09 -11.89
C ASP A 86 1.65 11.00 -11.84
N PHE A 87 1.87 10.29 -12.95
CA PHE A 87 2.82 9.18 -13.07
C PHE A 87 4.23 9.57 -12.59
N ASN A 88 4.73 10.72 -13.01
CA ASN A 88 6.10 11.14 -12.62
C ASN A 88 6.20 11.44 -11.12
N THR A 89 5.14 11.98 -10.53
CA THR A 89 5.09 12.24 -9.10
C THR A 89 5.09 10.94 -8.31
N VAL A 90 4.32 9.94 -8.76
CA VAL A 90 4.30 8.62 -8.16
C VAL A 90 5.70 8.00 -8.19
N ASN A 91 6.37 8.04 -9.34
CA ASN A 91 7.72 7.51 -9.48
C ASN A 91 8.70 8.16 -8.52
N ARG A 92 8.68 9.49 -8.45
CA ARG A 92 9.60 10.26 -7.60
C ARG A 92 9.43 9.92 -6.13
N ILE A 93 8.17 9.86 -5.66
CA ILE A 93 7.91 9.61 -4.25
C ILE A 93 8.17 8.15 -3.89
N MET A 94 7.73 7.20 -4.71
CA MET A 94 7.98 5.78 -4.44
C MET A 94 9.48 5.50 -4.40
N GLN A 95 10.26 6.14 -5.26
CA GLN A 95 11.71 5.99 -5.28
C GLN A 95 12.35 6.38 -3.94
N ASN A 96 11.80 7.36 -3.24
CA ASN A 96 12.32 7.77 -1.94
C ASN A 96 12.09 6.73 -0.85
N PHE A 97 11.15 5.80 -1.05
CA PHE A 97 10.84 4.75 -0.08
C PHE A 97 11.48 3.41 -0.42
N LEU A 98 11.96 3.23 -1.63
CA LEU A 98 12.39 1.93 -2.15
C LEU A 98 13.87 1.92 -2.50
N GLU A 99 14.45 0.73 -2.45
CA GLU A 99 15.85 0.49 -2.85
C GLU A 99 15.89 -0.47 -4.03
N GLU A 100 16.93 -0.36 -4.85
CA GLU A 100 17.17 -1.33 -5.92
C GLU A 100 17.63 -2.68 -5.34
N PRO A 101 17.21 -3.81 -5.95
CA PRO A 101 16.38 -3.89 -7.15
C PRO A 101 14.93 -3.54 -6.82
N TYR A 102 14.33 -2.69 -7.65
CA TYR A 102 12.95 -2.26 -7.44
C TYR A 102 11.98 -3.43 -7.62
N PRO A 103 10.85 -3.45 -6.88
CA PRO A 103 9.81 -4.45 -7.10
C PRO A 103 9.22 -4.35 -8.51
N ALA A 104 8.64 -5.44 -8.97
CA ALA A 104 7.79 -5.38 -10.16
C ALA A 104 6.59 -4.47 -9.87
N ARG A 105 6.03 -3.82 -10.90
CA ARG A 105 4.92 -2.88 -10.72
C ARG A 105 4.03 -2.83 -11.95
N SER A 106 2.72 -2.79 -11.72
CA SER A 106 1.74 -2.35 -12.71
C SER A 106 1.11 -1.06 -12.21
N LEU A 107 0.82 -0.13 -13.12
CA LEU A 107 0.19 1.14 -12.78
C LEU A 107 -0.89 1.42 -13.81
N VAL A 108 -2.12 1.65 -13.35
CA VAL A 108 -3.28 1.87 -14.22
C VAL A 108 -4.11 3.04 -13.70
N GLN A 109 -4.78 3.71 -14.64
CA GLN A 109 -5.78 4.71 -14.30
C GLN A 109 -7.13 4.02 -14.12
N VAL A 110 -7.85 4.41 -13.07
CA VAL A 110 -9.20 3.95 -12.78
C VAL A 110 -10.15 5.12 -12.72
N LEU A 111 -11.44 4.84 -12.85
CA LEU A 111 -12.45 5.89 -12.82
C LEU A 111 -12.57 6.54 -11.45
N ALA A 112 -12.55 5.75 -10.39
CA ALA A 112 -12.72 6.23 -9.02
C ALA A 112 -12.14 5.23 -8.04
N LEU A 113 -11.85 5.70 -6.82
CA LEU A 113 -11.35 4.90 -5.71
C LEU A 113 -12.22 5.16 -4.47
N PRO A 114 -12.19 4.26 -3.48
CA PRO A 114 -12.96 4.46 -2.26
C PRO A 114 -12.59 5.78 -1.58
N LYS A 115 -13.58 6.41 -0.94
CA LYS A 115 -13.44 7.66 -0.20
C LYS A 115 -12.86 8.81 -1.01
N GLN A 116 -13.03 8.77 -2.33
CA GLN A 116 -12.52 9.80 -3.24
C GLN A 116 -11.01 9.94 -3.19
N ALA A 117 -10.30 8.86 -2.86
CA ALA A 117 -8.84 8.83 -2.94
C ALA A 117 -8.38 8.97 -4.38
N ASP A 118 -7.22 9.56 -4.59
CA ASP A 118 -6.61 9.70 -5.91
C ASP A 118 -5.61 8.60 -6.20
N ILE A 119 -5.26 7.80 -5.20
CA ILE A 119 -4.32 6.69 -5.36
C ILE A 119 -4.66 5.55 -4.39
N GLU A 120 -4.41 4.33 -4.84
CA GLU A 120 -4.48 3.11 -4.03
C GLU A 120 -3.36 2.18 -4.48
N ILE A 121 -2.68 1.56 -3.54
CA ILE A 121 -1.57 0.63 -3.85
C ILE A 121 -1.75 -0.64 -3.04
N ASP A 122 -1.72 -1.79 -3.71
CA ASP A 122 -1.58 -3.08 -3.05
C ASP A 122 -0.18 -3.65 -3.26
N ALA A 123 0.16 -4.68 -2.52
CA ALA A 123 1.51 -5.22 -2.56
C ALA A 123 1.54 -6.71 -2.25
N ILE A 124 2.57 -7.37 -2.77
CA ILE A 124 2.93 -8.73 -2.39
C ILE A 124 4.37 -8.68 -1.89
N MET A 125 4.60 -9.20 -0.69
CA MET A 125 5.96 -9.28 -0.17
C MET A 125 6.36 -10.72 0.09
N GLU A 126 7.64 -10.96 0.06
CA GLU A 126 8.25 -12.25 0.33
C GLU A 126 9.05 -12.16 1.62
N LEU A 127 8.90 -13.16 2.50
CA LEU A 127 9.64 -13.23 3.76
C LEU A 127 10.83 -14.16 3.67
#